data_ad7ef36e9995b2f9aa0393c4c3899419
#
_entry.id   ad7ef36e9995b2f9aa0393c4c3899419
#
_cell.length_a   1.000
_cell.length_b   1.000
_cell.length_c   1.000
_cell.angle_alpha   90.00
_cell.angle_beta   90.00
_cell.angle_gamma   90.00
#
_symmetry.space_group_name_H-M   'P 1'
#
loop_
_entity.id
_entity.type
_entity.pdbx_description
1 polymer ?
#
loop_
_entity_poly.entity_id
_entity_poly.type
_entity_poly.pdbx_seq_one_letter_code
_entity_poly.pdbx_strand_id
1 'polypeptide(L)'
;VTHVMCIARFRKRGEEKVYERMEFEAHIWHRANFDSLTALSNRDLFHDRLDQAIANAKRNNLKLALLYIDLDRFKDVNDAQGHAKGDLLLQQVANRLNGCVRDADTVSRLGGDEFTVILSTIADKDAAAVVAAKILDQLSTPFELDGFIAYISTSIGITLYPDDGTSSGILLQNADAAMFKAKTEGHHTYRYFT
;
A
#
# COMPACT_ATOMS: atom_id res chain seq x y z
N VAL A 1 9.81 -56.99 -1.28
CA VAL A 1 8.66 -56.13 -0.90
C VAL A 1 9.12 -55.07 0.11
N THR A 2 9.95 -55.42 1.10
CA THR A 2 10.39 -54.52 2.19
C THR A 2 11.31 -53.36 1.72
N HIS A 3 12.15 -53.60 0.72
CA HIS A 3 13.10 -52.58 0.24
C HIS A 3 12.42 -51.45 -0.57
N VAL A 4 11.46 -51.79 -1.38
CA VAL A 4 10.68 -50.83 -2.20
C VAL A 4 9.77 -49.97 -1.31
N MET A 5 9.18 -50.52 -0.27
CA MET A 5 8.39 -49.79 0.72
C MET A 5 9.25 -48.84 1.57
N CYS A 6 10.49 -49.19 1.85
CA CYS A 6 11.42 -48.33 2.57
C CYS A 6 11.83 -47.10 1.72
N ILE A 7 12.16 -47.32 0.45
CA ILE A 7 12.53 -46.24 -0.48
C ILE A 7 11.33 -45.28 -0.72
N ALA A 8 10.11 -45.82 -0.88
CA ALA A 8 8.90 -44.99 -1.04
C ALA A 8 8.60 -44.14 0.22
N ARG A 9 8.80 -44.68 1.42
CA ARG A 9 8.69 -43.91 2.68
C ARG A 9 9.76 -42.84 2.84
N PHE A 10 11.01 -43.12 2.44
CA PHE A 10 12.08 -42.12 2.47
C PHE A 10 11.83 -40.98 1.47
N ARG A 11 11.34 -41.29 0.28
CA ARG A 11 10.98 -40.31 -0.76
C ARG A 11 9.83 -39.44 -0.29
N LYS A 12 8.76 -40.01 0.26
CA LYS A 12 7.60 -39.26 0.78
C LYS A 12 7.99 -38.35 1.95
N ARG A 13 8.85 -38.80 2.89
CA ARG A 13 9.38 -37.97 3.99
C ARG A 13 10.29 -36.85 3.46
N GLY A 14 11.02 -37.06 2.38
CA GLY A 14 11.85 -36.02 1.76
C GLY A 14 10.99 -34.95 1.12
N GLU A 15 9.95 -35.34 0.41
CA GLU A 15 8.98 -34.43 -0.20
C GLU A 15 8.22 -33.61 0.86
N GLU A 16 7.72 -34.24 1.94
CA GLU A 16 7.07 -33.55 3.06
C GLU A 16 7.97 -32.48 3.69
N LYS A 17 9.24 -32.79 3.96
CA LYS A 17 10.19 -31.80 4.52
C LYS A 17 10.49 -30.64 3.56
N VAL A 18 10.50 -30.88 2.25
CA VAL A 18 10.67 -29.81 1.26
C VAL A 18 9.45 -28.90 1.25
N TYR A 19 8.23 -29.45 1.28
CA TYR A 19 7.00 -28.68 1.36
C TYR A 19 6.92 -27.84 2.65
N GLU A 20 7.17 -28.45 3.80
CA GLU A 20 7.19 -27.75 5.09
C GLU A 20 8.20 -26.58 5.09
N ARG A 21 9.37 -26.78 4.50
CA ARG A 21 10.39 -25.74 4.38
C ARG A 21 9.94 -24.61 3.45
N MET A 22 9.36 -24.94 2.29
CA MET A 22 8.84 -23.95 1.35
C MET A 22 7.69 -23.13 1.95
N GLU A 23 6.77 -23.77 2.68
CA GLU A 23 5.69 -23.08 3.40
C GLU A 23 6.26 -22.15 4.49
N PHE A 24 7.25 -22.60 5.24
CA PHE A 24 7.90 -21.80 6.26
C PHE A 24 8.64 -20.58 5.67
N GLU A 25 9.42 -20.79 4.59
CA GLU A 25 10.11 -19.72 3.86
C GLU A 25 9.09 -18.71 3.26
N ALA A 26 7.99 -19.19 2.67
CA ALA A 26 6.92 -18.35 2.15
C ALA A 26 6.24 -17.54 3.27
N HIS A 27 6.01 -18.16 4.43
CA HIS A 27 5.42 -17.48 5.59
C HIS A 27 6.34 -16.40 6.16
N ILE A 28 7.65 -16.68 6.27
CA ILE A 28 8.64 -15.68 6.69
C ILE A 28 8.68 -14.53 5.68
N TRP A 29 8.74 -14.84 4.39
CA TRP A 29 8.76 -13.83 3.35
C TRP A 29 7.51 -12.95 3.39
N HIS A 30 6.33 -13.55 3.55
CA HIS A 30 5.08 -12.81 3.66
C HIS A 30 5.09 -11.87 4.88
N ARG A 31 5.48 -12.36 6.05
CA ARG A 31 5.58 -11.54 7.27
C ARG A 31 6.61 -10.42 7.17
N ALA A 32 7.69 -10.63 6.44
CA ALA A 32 8.72 -9.61 6.24
C ALA A 32 8.29 -8.50 5.26
N ASN A 33 7.35 -8.77 4.37
CA ASN A 33 7.02 -7.89 3.24
C ASN A 33 5.62 -7.29 3.27
N PHE A 34 4.71 -7.85 4.08
CA PHE A 34 3.32 -7.38 4.14
C PHE A 34 2.93 -6.91 5.54
N ASP A 35 2.07 -5.90 5.59
CA ASP A 35 1.44 -5.44 6.82
C ASP A 35 0.44 -6.49 7.33
N SER A 36 0.61 -6.91 8.58
CA SER A 36 -0.16 -8.02 9.16
C SER A 36 -1.65 -7.69 9.36
N LEU A 37 -2.02 -6.42 9.44
CA LEU A 37 -3.39 -5.98 9.63
C LEU A 37 -4.15 -5.88 8.32
N THR A 38 -3.53 -5.27 7.31
CA THR A 38 -4.19 -4.91 6.05
C THR A 38 -3.83 -5.81 4.88
N ALA A 39 -2.82 -6.67 5.03
CA ALA A 39 -2.23 -7.50 3.98
C ALA A 39 -1.67 -6.70 2.78
N LEU A 40 -1.55 -5.38 2.88
CA LEU A 40 -0.86 -4.55 1.90
C LEU A 40 0.66 -4.70 2.03
N SER A 41 1.39 -4.28 0.99
CA SER A 41 2.85 -4.14 1.09
C SER A 41 3.21 -3.29 2.31
N ASN A 42 4.17 -3.73 3.11
CA ASN A 42 4.70 -2.95 4.23
C ASN A 42 5.72 -1.90 3.74
N ARG A 43 6.32 -1.16 4.67
CA ARG A 43 7.31 -0.12 4.37
C ARG A 43 8.52 -0.66 3.59
N ASP A 44 9.01 -1.84 3.93
CA ASP A 44 10.20 -2.41 3.28
C ASP A 44 9.91 -2.82 1.84
N LEU A 45 8.81 -3.52 1.61
CA LEU A 45 8.38 -3.90 0.25
C LEU A 45 8.00 -2.66 -0.58
N PHE A 46 7.43 -1.63 0.03
CA PHE A 46 7.16 -0.36 -0.64
C PHE A 46 8.43 0.27 -1.20
N HIS A 47 9.49 0.36 -0.41
CA HIS A 47 10.77 0.93 -0.87
C HIS A 47 11.36 0.13 -2.03
N ASP A 48 11.38 -1.19 -1.92
CA ASP A 48 11.84 -2.07 -3.00
C ASP A 48 11.02 -1.87 -4.29
N ARG A 49 9.70 -1.82 -4.19
CA ARG A 49 8.79 -1.60 -5.32
C ARG A 49 8.97 -0.22 -5.97
N LEU A 50 9.15 0.82 -5.17
CA LEU A 50 9.36 2.17 -5.69
C LEU A 50 10.71 2.27 -6.41
N ASP A 51 11.78 1.70 -5.86
CA ASP A 51 13.09 1.66 -6.50
C ASP A 51 13.05 0.88 -7.83
N GLN A 52 12.35 -0.26 -7.88
CA GLN A 52 12.14 -1.03 -9.09
C GLN A 52 11.33 -0.24 -10.13
N ALA A 53 10.27 0.45 -9.72
CA ALA A 53 9.45 1.27 -10.60
C ALA A 53 10.25 2.43 -11.20
N ILE A 54 11.08 3.11 -10.40
CA ILE A 54 11.99 4.18 -10.86
C ILE A 54 13.01 3.62 -11.87
N ALA A 55 13.64 2.49 -11.55
CA ALA A 55 14.61 1.87 -12.46
C ALA A 55 13.99 1.46 -13.79
N ASN A 56 12.75 0.96 -13.77
CA ASN A 56 11.98 0.63 -14.97
C ASN A 56 11.60 1.89 -15.76
N ALA A 57 11.09 2.91 -15.09
CA ALA A 57 10.73 4.18 -15.72
C ALA A 57 11.93 4.85 -16.38
N LYS A 58 13.09 4.85 -15.72
CA LYS A 58 14.34 5.38 -16.27
C LYS A 58 14.77 4.65 -17.54
N ARG A 59 14.73 3.31 -17.57
CA ARG A 59 15.15 2.51 -18.73
C ARG A 59 14.24 2.71 -19.94
N ASN A 60 12.95 2.88 -19.69
CA ASN A 60 11.95 2.92 -20.75
C ASN A 60 11.47 4.36 -21.06
N ASN A 61 12.08 5.37 -20.44
CA ASN A 61 11.69 6.79 -20.56
C ASN A 61 10.20 7.00 -20.25
N LEU A 62 9.73 6.38 -19.16
CA LEU A 62 8.37 6.46 -18.68
C LEU A 62 8.26 7.41 -17.49
N LYS A 63 7.05 7.84 -17.19
CA LYS A 63 6.71 8.58 -15.98
C LYS A 63 5.96 7.67 -15.00
N LEU A 64 6.16 7.91 -13.71
CA LEU A 64 5.37 7.31 -12.64
C LEU A 64 4.89 8.39 -11.67
N ALA A 65 3.89 8.07 -10.86
CA ALA A 65 3.46 8.93 -9.76
C ALA A 65 3.50 8.16 -8.44
N LEU A 66 3.87 8.87 -7.38
CA LEU A 66 3.75 8.42 -6.00
C LEU A 66 2.69 9.28 -5.31
N LEU A 67 1.68 8.63 -4.73
CA LEU A 67 0.68 9.24 -3.88
C LEU A 67 1.01 8.88 -2.42
N TYR A 68 1.11 9.87 -1.54
CA TYR A 68 1.17 9.72 -0.09
C TYR A 68 -0.18 10.08 0.50
N ILE A 69 -0.76 9.20 1.27
CA ILE A 69 -2.16 9.26 1.72
C ILE A 69 -2.19 9.14 3.24
N ASP A 70 -2.91 10.03 3.88
CA ASP A 70 -3.14 10.00 5.32
C ASP A 70 -4.64 10.14 5.61
N LEU A 71 -5.13 9.37 6.57
CA LEU A 71 -6.53 9.40 6.98
C LEU A 71 -6.78 10.53 7.96
N ASP A 72 -7.55 11.51 7.54
CA ASP A 72 -7.87 12.66 8.39
C ASP A 72 -8.68 12.21 9.61
N ARG A 73 -8.22 12.62 10.81
CA ARG A 73 -8.89 12.34 12.09
C ARG A 73 -9.04 10.86 12.44
N PHE A 74 -8.20 9.97 11.91
CA PHE A 74 -8.20 8.56 12.29
C PHE A 74 -8.08 8.34 13.79
N LYS A 75 -7.29 9.18 14.47
CA LYS A 75 -7.14 9.15 15.92
C LYS A 75 -8.48 9.34 16.64
N ASP A 76 -9.36 10.22 16.14
CA ASP A 76 -10.67 10.49 16.76
C ASP A 76 -11.54 9.21 16.75
N VAL A 77 -11.44 8.39 15.72
CA VAL A 77 -12.13 7.09 15.63
C VAL A 77 -11.59 6.13 16.70
N ASN A 78 -10.26 6.04 16.84
CA ASN A 78 -9.65 5.22 17.89
C ASN A 78 -10.04 5.68 19.30
N ASP A 79 -9.98 6.98 19.56
CA ASP A 79 -10.28 7.56 20.87
C ASP A 79 -11.78 7.37 21.24
N ALA A 80 -12.67 7.43 20.25
CA ALA A 80 -14.12 7.30 20.47
C ALA A 80 -14.61 5.84 20.51
N GLN A 81 -14.03 4.94 19.69
CA GLN A 81 -14.55 3.60 19.43
C GLN A 81 -13.57 2.47 19.78
N GLY A 82 -12.34 2.82 20.18
CA GLY A 82 -11.27 1.88 20.50
C GLY A 82 -10.51 1.35 19.28
N HIS A 83 -9.32 0.82 19.55
CA HIS A 83 -8.39 0.34 18.50
C HIS A 83 -8.96 -0.76 17.60
N ALA A 84 -9.82 -1.63 18.13
CA ALA A 84 -10.44 -2.70 17.33
C ALA A 84 -11.28 -2.14 16.16
N LYS A 85 -11.99 -1.05 16.36
CA LYS A 85 -12.75 -0.38 15.30
C LYS A 85 -11.83 0.38 14.34
N GLY A 86 -10.74 0.97 14.85
CA GLY A 86 -9.69 1.54 14.02
C GLY A 86 -9.03 0.50 13.11
N ASP A 87 -8.77 -0.70 13.62
CA ASP A 87 -8.21 -1.80 12.82
C ASP A 87 -9.17 -2.23 11.71
N LEU A 88 -10.46 -2.37 12.00
CA LEU A 88 -11.48 -2.66 10.97
C LEU A 88 -11.55 -1.55 9.91
N LEU A 89 -11.46 -0.28 10.33
CA LEU A 89 -11.42 0.85 9.41
C LEU A 89 -10.21 0.77 8.48
N LEU A 90 -9.00 0.52 9.01
CA LEU A 90 -7.78 0.37 8.21
C LEU A 90 -7.87 -0.77 7.21
N GLN A 91 -8.47 -1.90 7.58
CA GLN A 91 -8.70 -3.03 6.66
C GLN A 91 -9.67 -2.66 5.53
N GLN A 92 -10.74 -1.94 5.83
CA GLN A 92 -11.69 -1.49 4.80
C GLN A 92 -11.08 -0.42 3.89
N VAL A 93 -10.27 0.50 4.44
CA VAL A 93 -9.50 1.48 3.66
C VAL A 93 -8.57 0.76 2.68
N ALA A 94 -7.81 -0.23 3.14
CA ALA A 94 -6.91 -1.03 2.30
C ALA A 94 -7.66 -1.68 1.12
N ASN A 95 -8.83 -2.27 1.38
CA ASN A 95 -9.66 -2.88 0.34
C ASN A 95 -10.16 -1.85 -0.69
N ARG A 96 -10.61 -0.68 -0.22
CA ARG A 96 -11.05 0.40 -1.12
C ARG A 96 -9.91 0.96 -1.95
N LEU A 97 -8.72 1.16 -1.37
CA LEU A 97 -7.53 1.61 -2.09
C LEU A 97 -7.13 0.64 -3.19
N ASN A 98 -7.11 -0.67 -2.90
CA ASN A 98 -6.87 -1.70 -3.93
C ASN A 98 -7.88 -1.63 -5.08
N GLY A 99 -9.16 -1.35 -4.80
CA GLY A 99 -10.19 -1.16 -5.82
C GLY A 99 -10.05 0.14 -6.66
N CYS A 100 -9.19 1.06 -6.22
CA CYS A 100 -8.95 2.32 -6.95
C CYS A 100 -7.86 2.21 -8.02
N VAL A 101 -6.96 1.24 -7.93
CA VAL A 101 -5.75 1.10 -8.74
C VAL A 101 -5.80 -0.15 -9.62
N ARG A 102 -4.83 -0.30 -10.53
CA ARG A 102 -4.66 -1.45 -11.40
C ARG A 102 -3.75 -2.49 -10.75
N ASP A 103 -3.78 -3.73 -11.23
CA ASP A 103 -2.90 -4.82 -10.74
C ASP A 103 -1.40 -4.51 -10.88
N ALA A 104 -1.02 -3.65 -11.84
CA ALA A 104 0.36 -3.22 -12.05
C ALA A 104 0.82 -2.15 -11.05
N ASP A 105 -0.11 -1.50 -10.34
CA ASP A 105 0.18 -0.47 -9.35
C ASP A 105 0.38 -1.12 -7.97
N THR A 106 1.03 -0.40 -7.06
CA THR A 106 1.30 -0.93 -5.72
C THR A 106 0.63 -0.07 -4.67
N VAL A 107 -0.20 -0.67 -3.82
CA VAL A 107 -0.73 -0.06 -2.60
C VAL A 107 0.06 -0.56 -1.40
N SER A 108 0.45 0.34 -0.51
CA SER A 108 1.22 -0.01 0.68
C SER A 108 0.71 0.73 1.91
N ARG A 109 0.96 0.15 3.10
CA ARG A 109 0.76 0.82 4.37
C ARG A 109 2.11 1.00 5.05
N LEU A 110 2.47 2.26 5.34
CA LEU A 110 3.77 2.58 5.94
C LEU A 110 3.74 2.49 7.47
N GLY A 111 2.58 2.59 8.07
CA GLY A 111 2.32 2.48 9.51
C GLY A 111 1.18 3.39 9.93
N GLY A 112 0.58 3.16 11.09
CA GLY A 112 -0.52 3.99 11.58
C GLY A 112 -1.66 4.12 10.55
N ASP A 113 -1.95 5.33 10.16
CA ASP A 113 -2.96 5.76 9.19
C ASP A 113 -2.36 6.22 7.83
N GLU A 114 -1.07 5.95 7.61
CA GLU A 114 -0.34 6.34 6.41
C GLU A 114 -0.32 5.22 5.36
N PHE A 115 -0.80 5.55 4.16
CA PHE A 115 -0.79 4.67 2.99
C PHE A 115 -0.05 5.32 1.84
N THR A 116 0.41 4.50 0.89
CA THR A 116 1.01 4.98 -0.35
C THR A 116 0.47 4.21 -1.54
N VAL A 117 0.47 4.88 -2.70
CA VAL A 117 0.18 4.26 -3.99
C VAL A 117 1.28 4.61 -4.98
N ILE A 118 1.88 3.60 -5.59
CA ILE A 118 2.80 3.75 -6.71
C ILE A 118 2.03 3.47 -7.99
N LEU A 119 1.83 4.50 -8.82
CA LEU A 119 1.33 4.35 -10.18
C LEU A 119 2.52 4.11 -11.10
N SER A 120 2.76 2.85 -11.44
CA SER A 120 4.00 2.38 -12.09
C SER A 120 4.25 2.99 -13.47
N THR A 121 3.18 3.45 -14.14
CA THR A 121 3.25 4.13 -15.44
C THR A 121 2.06 5.07 -15.57
N ILE A 122 2.34 6.33 -15.83
CA ILE A 122 1.33 7.35 -16.13
C ILE A 122 1.63 7.99 -17.48
N ALA A 123 0.58 8.38 -18.21
CA ALA A 123 0.72 9.13 -19.47
C ALA A 123 1.12 10.59 -19.18
N ASP A 124 0.47 11.19 -18.19
CA ASP A 124 0.62 12.58 -17.78
C ASP A 124 0.22 12.75 -16.29
N LYS A 125 0.32 13.97 -15.79
CA LYS A 125 -0.09 14.30 -14.43
C LYS A 125 -1.59 14.09 -14.19
N ASP A 126 -2.42 14.28 -15.21
CA ASP A 126 -3.87 14.19 -15.06
C ASP A 126 -4.31 12.74 -14.78
N ALA A 127 -3.56 11.76 -15.27
CA ALA A 127 -3.77 10.35 -14.91
C ALA A 127 -3.62 10.10 -13.40
N ALA A 128 -2.65 10.74 -12.73
CA ALA A 128 -2.51 10.64 -11.28
C ALA A 128 -3.64 11.38 -10.54
N ALA A 129 -4.08 12.54 -11.06
CA ALA A 129 -5.22 13.27 -10.51
C ALA A 129 -6.51 12.45 -10.55
N VAL A 130 -6.77 11.71 -11.62
CA VAL A 130 -7.94 10.82 -11.74
C VAL A 130 -7.95 9.76 -10.65
N VAL A 131 -6.80 9.12 -10.40
CA VAL A 131 -6.69 8.11 -9.33
C VAL A 131 -6.85 8.76 -7.94
N ALA A 132 -6.22 9.91 -7.70
CA ALA A 132 -6.36 10.63 -6.44
C ALA A 132 -7.82 11.05 -6.18
N ALA A 133 -8.52 11.58 -7.18
CA ALA A 133 -9.94 11.93 -7.08
C ALA A 133 -10.81 10.69 -6.79
N LYS A 134 -10.55 9.56 -7.45
CA LYS A 134 -11.23 8.28 -7.18
C LYS A 134 -11.01 7.82 -5.75
N ILE A 135 -9.78 7.95 -5.21
CA ILE A 135 -9.46 7.59 -3.83
C ILE A 135 -10.23 8.49 -2.85
N LEU A 136 -10.22 9.81 -3.07
CA LEU A 136 -10.98 10.77 -2.25
C LEU A 136 -12.47 10.40 -2.20
N ASP A 137 -13.08 10.13 -3.36
CA ASP A 137 -14.49 9.74 -3.47
C ASP A 137 -14.77 8.44 -2.70
N GLN A 138 -13.98 7.40 -2.94
CA GLN A 138 -14.16 6.09 -2.31
C GLN A 138 -13.94 6.12 -0.79
N LEU A 139 -13.00 6.90 -0.29
CA LEU A 139 -12.74 7.01 1.14
C LEU A 139 -13.69 7.97 1.85
N SER A 140 -14.41 8.83 1.14
CA SER A 140 -15.46 9.69 1.71
C SER A 140 -16.77 8.96 1.96
N THR A 141 -16.97 7.78 1.35
CA THR A 141 -18.16 6.97 1.60
C THR A 141 -18.12 6.37 3.01
N PRO A 142 -19.27 6.26 3.71
CA PRO A 142 -19.30 5.74 5.07
C PRO A 142 -18.67 4.36 5.20
N PHE A 143 -18.03 4.11 6.36
CA PHE A 143 -17.47 2.82 6.75
C PHE A 143 -18.36 2.18 7.82
N GLU A 144 -18.82 0.97 7.56
CA GLU A 144 -19.55 0.20 8.54
C GLU A 144 -18.58 -0.66 9.37
N LEU A 145 -18.51 -0.38 10.68
CA LEU A 145 -17.56 -0.99 11.60
C LEU A 145 -18.33 -1.72 12.73
N ASP A 146 -18.87 -2.92 12.41
CA ASP A 146 -19.66 -3.74 13.37
C ASP A 146 -20.72 -2.93 14.10
N GLY A 147 -21.66 -2.35 13.35
CA GLY A 147 -22.78 -1.58 13.88
C GLY A 147 -22.49 -0.11 14.20
N PHE A 148 -21.24 0.35 13.98
CA PHE A 148 -20.88 1.77 14.03
C PHE A 148 -20.57 2.27 12.62
N ILE A 149 -21.09 3.45 12.26
CA ILE A 149 -20.80 4.09 10.96
C ILE A 149 -19.79 5.20 11.19
N ALA A 150 -18.60 5.05 10.57
CA ALA A 150 -17.54 6.06 10.58
C ALA A 150 -17.55 6.87 9.29
N TYR A 151 -17.31 8.18 9.42
CA TYR A 151 -17.07 9.11 8.35
C TYR A 151 -15.65 9.65 8.50
N ILE A 152 -14.81 9.38 7.54
CA ILE A 152 -13.45 9.92 7.49
C ILE A 152 -13.21 10.58 6.12
N SER A 153 -12.22 11.43 6.07
CA SER A 153 -11.67 11.96 4.83
C SER A 153 -10.20 11.57 4.72
N THR A 154 -9.57 11.93 3.63
CA THR A 154 -8.14 11.69 3.43
C THR A 154 -7.48 12.88 2.76
N SER A 155 -6.21 13.09 3.09
CA SER A 155 -5.34 14.08 2.45
C SER A 155 -4.27 13.37 1.65
N ILE A 156 -4.04 13.80 0.40
CA ILE A 156 -3.15 13.11 -0.54
C ILE A 156 -2.09 14.08 -1.07
N GLY A 157 -0.83 13.69 -0.97
CA GLY A 157 0.29 14.36 -1.65
C GLY A 157 0.74 13.56 -2.86
N ILE A 158 1.00 14.22 -3.98
CA ILE A 158 1.39 13.59 -5.25
C ILE A 158 2.74 14.11 -5.71
N THR A 159 3.63 13.19 -6.07
CA THR A 159 4.89 13.49 -6.75
C THR A 159 5.01 12.71 -8.04
N LEU A 160 5.72 13.29 -9.00
CA LEU A 160 5.92 12.76 -10.35
C LEU A 160 7.40 12.48 -10.60
N TYR A 161 7.71 11.27 -11.05
CA TYR A 161 9.04 10.96 -11.57
C TYR A 161 9.07 11.23 -13.08
N PRO A 162 10.12 11.86 -13.61
CA PRO A 162 11.32 12.37 -12.90
C PRO A 162 11.20 13.82 -12.42
N ASP A 163 10.06 14.48 -12.65
CA ASP A 163 9.90 15.94 -12.55
C ASP A 163 10.10 16.44 -11.09
N ASP A 164 9.59 15.70 -10.08
CA ASP A 164 9.66 16.07 -8.66
C ASP A 164 10.76 15.32 -7.88
N GLY A 165 11.52 14.47 -8.55
CA GLY A 165 12.63 13.73 -7.93
C GLY A 165 13.05 12.51 -8.75
N THR A 166 14.30 12.09 -8.56
CA THR A 166 14.90 10.97 -9.30
C THR A 166 15.27 9.78 -8.42
N SER A 167 14.99 9.85 -7.11
CA SER A 167 15.19 8.76 -6.16
C SER A 167 13.95 8.57 -5.29
N SER A 168 13.77 7.35 -4.77
CA SER A 168 12.66 7.00 -3.89
C SER A 168 12.56 7.90 -2.66
N GLY A 169 13.69 8.21 -2.01
CA GLY A 169 13.73 9.07 -0.84
C GLY A 169 13.25 10.50 -1.13
N ILE A 170 13.67 11.09 -2.27
CA ILE A 170 13.24 12.43 -2.67
C ILE A 170 11.75 12.45 -3.01
N LEU A 171 11.28 11.49 -3.81
CA LEU A 171 9.86 11.41 -4.16
C LEU A 171 8.97 11.23 -2.93
N LEU A 172 9.38 10.39 -1.98
CA LEU A 172 8.63 10.15 -0.75
C LEU A 172 8.57 11.41 0.12
N GLN A 173 9.71 12.07 0.34
CA GLN A 173 9.78 13.31 1.12
C GLN A 173 8.91 14.41 0.52
N ASN A 174 8.95 14.56 -0.80
CA ASN A 174 8.18 15.58 -1.50
C ASN A 174 6.68 15.24 -1.52
N ALA A 175 6.31 13.95 -1.60
CA ALA A 175 4.92 13.51 -1.51
C ALA A 175 4.34 13.77 -0.10
N ASP A 176 5.12 13.48 0.95
CA ASP A 176 4.74 13.80 2.34
C ASP A 176 4.53 15.31 2.54
N ALA A 177 5.45 16.15 2.04
CA ALA A 177 5.32 17.61 2.11
C ALA A 177 4.04 18.10 1.38
N ALA A 178 3.72 17.54 0.22
CA ALA A 178 2.50 17.86 -0.52
C ALA A 178 1.23 17.40 0.23
N MET A 179 1.27 16.22 0.86
CA MET A 179 0.19 15.71 1.71
C MET A 179 -0.04 16.60 2.92
N PHE A 180 1.03 17.04 3.59
CA PHE A 180 0.91 17.99 4.70
C PHE A 180 0.27 19.31 4.26
N LYS A 181 0.59 19.80 3.06
CA LYS A 181 -0.07 20.97 2.46
C LYS A 181 -1.56 20.73 2.23
N ALA A 182 -1.95 19.56 1.74
CA ALA A 182 -3.36 19.18 1.59
C ALA A 182 -4.11 19.22 2.93
N LYS A 183 -3.49 18.72 4.02
CA LYS A 183 -4.06 18.78 5.37
C LYS A 183 -4.27 20.23 5.86
N THR A 184 -3.28 21.10 5.65
CA THR A 184 -3.35 22.49 6.14
C THR A 184 -4.31 23.36 5.34
N GLU A 185 -4.63 23.01 4.10
CA GLU A 185 -5.54 23.72 3.22
C GLU A 185 -7.01 23.26 3.29
N GLY A 186 -7.35 22.41 4.27
CA GLY A 186 -8.75 22.08 4.57
C GLY A 186 -9.11 20.60 4.54
N HIS A 187 -8.15 19.70 4.42
CA HIS A 187 -8.37 18.25 4.33
C HIS A 187 -9.18 17.83 3.08
N HIS A 188 -9.45 16.54 2.95
CA HIS A 188 -10.27 15.96 1.87
C HIS A 188 -9.90 16.48 0.49
N THR A 189 -8.61 16.50 0.18
CA THR A 189 -8.07 17.02 -1.06
C THR A 189 -6.73 16.38 -1.40
N TYR A 190 -6.28 16.57 -2.63
CA TYR A 190 -4.93 16.23 -3.02
C TYR A 190 -4.13 17.47 -3.42
N ARG A 191 -2.80 17.40 -3.27
CA ARG A 191 -1.86 18.43 -3.76
C ARG A 191 -0.69 17.77 -4.46
N TYR A 192 -0.29 18.38 -5.56
CA TYR A 192 1.00 18.09 -6.17
C TYR A 192 2.11 18.79 -5.39
N PHE A 193 3.26 18.15 -5.37
CA PHE A 193 4.48 18.84 -4.93
C PHE A 193 4.77 20.03 -5.88
N THR A 194 5.06 21.20 -5.31
CA THR A 194 5.37 22.45 -6.05
C THR A 194 6.44 23.23 -5.32
#